data_4b77f1dbba4994eb1db5f49bdbced59b
#
_entry.id   4b77f1dbba4994eb1db5f49bdbced59b
#
_cell.length_a   1.000
_cell.length_b   1.000
_cell.length_c   1.000
_cell.angle_alpha   90.00
_cell.angle_beta   90.00
_cell.angle_gamma   90.00
#
_symmetry.space_group_name_H-M   'P 1'
#
loop_
_entity.id
_entity.type
_entity.pdbx_description
1 polymer ?
#
loop_
_entity_poly.entity_id
_entity_poly.type
_entity_poly.pdbx_seq_one_letter_code
_entity_poly.pdbx_strand_id
1 'polypeptide(L)'
;MFNKLFKTTYNNVSFEDVQHVLSNPADYIIINTLPVTKQQCLIKNTISYQTEENRINEYLNNYDFDSKTFIIYGENANDEKIETKYSQLKGLGFTKIYLYRGGMFEWLLLQDIYGADEFPTTSKLLDILQYRSTRTIS
;
A
#
# COMPACT_ATOMS: atom_id res chain seq x y z
N MET A 1 18.19 -18.29 -15.85
CA MET A 1 17.53 -18.77 -17.07
C MET A 1 16.02 -18.91 -16.87
N PHE A 2 15.60 -19.82 -16.02
CA PHE A 2 14.18 -19.98 -15.70
C PHE A 2 13.55 -18.75 -15.10
N ASN A 3 14.32 -17.96 -14.37
CA ASN A 3 13.82 -16.72 -13.75
C ASN A 3 13.27 -15.72 -14.78
N LYS A 4 13.79 -15.73 -16.00
CA LYS A 4 13.30 -14.86 -17.07
C LYS A 4 11.94 -15.31 -17.57
N LEU A 5 11.67 -16.62 -17.56
CA LEU A 5 10.41 -17.19 -18.01
C LEU A 5 9.31 -17.02 -16.97
N PHE A 6 9.68 -17.00 -15.69
CA PHE A 6 8.74 -16.94 -14.57
C PHE A 6 8.85 -15.63 -13.79
N LYS A 7 9.23 -14.57 -14.48
CA LYS A 7 9.32 -13.24 -13.87
C LYS A 7 7.96 -12.82 -13.32
N THR A 8 7.95 -12.38 -12.07
CA THR A 8 6.72 -11.92 -11.43
C THR A 8 6.23 -10.65 -12.10
N THR A 9 4.94 -10.65 -12.46
CA THR A 9 4.27 -9.47 -12.96
C THR A 9 3.39 -8.91 -11.85
N TYR A 10 3.58 -7.63 -11.54
CA TYR A 10 2.85 -6.96 -10.48
C TYR A 10 1.71 -6.13 -11.06
N ASN A 11 0.57 -6.15 -10.39
CA ASN A 11 -0.57 -5.30 -10.75
C ASN A 11 -0.42 -3.95 -10.08
N ASN A 12 -0.33 -2.90 -10.86
CA ASN A 12 -0.11 -1.54 -10.35
C ASN A 12 -1.37 -0.70 -10.50
N VAL A 13 -1.61 0.19 -9.53
CA VAL A 13 -2.72 1.14 -9.56
C VAL A 13 -2.20 2.56 -9.39
N SER A 14 -3.01 3.53 -9.81
CA SER A 14 -2.69 4.95 -9.72
C SER A 14 -3.28 5.56 -8.45
N PHE A 15 -2.96 6.83 -8.18
CA PHE A 15 -3.59 7.56 -7.08
C PHE A 15 -5.10 7.67 -7.26
N GLU A 16 -5.57 7.74 -8.51
CA GLU A 16 -7.01 7.80 -8.79
C GLU A 16 -7.71 6.51 -8.39
N ASP A 17 -7.05 5.38 -8.60
CA ASP A 17 -7.56 4.08 -8.13
C ASP A 17 -7.66 4.06 -6.61
N VAL A 18 -6.66 4.61 -5.92
CA VAL A 18 -6.70 4.67 -4.45
C VAL A 18 -7.83 5.56 -3.97
N GLN A 19 -8.08 6.69 -4.63
CA GLN A 19 -9.24 7.53 -4.31
C GLN A 19 -10.55 6.75 -4.46
N HIS A 20 -10.67 5.95 -5.52
CA HIS A 20 -11.83 5.09 -5.72
C HIS A 20 -11.97 4.06 -4.59
N VAL A 21 -10.86 3.46 -4.18
CA VAL A 21 -10.81 2.50 -3.07
C VAL A 21 -11.35 3.13 -1.78
N LEU A 22 -10.97 4.38 -1.51
CA LEU A 22 -11.43 5.08 -0.31
C LEU A 22 -12.92 5.36 -0.31
N SER A 23 -13.54 5.42 -1.49
CA SER A 23 -14.99 5.57 -1.63
C SER A 23 -15.75 4.26 -1.44
N ASN A 24 -15.04 3.12 -1.40
CA ASN A 24 -15.65 1.79 -1.30
C ASN A 24 -14.93 0.94 -0.24
N PRO A 25 -14.86 1.42 1.01
CA PRO A 25 -13.98 0.81 2.02
C PRO A 25 -14.34 -0.64 2.39
N ALA A 26 -15.58 -1.05 2.14
CA ALA A 26 -16.02 -2.41 2.49
C ALA A 26 -15.36 -3.50 1.65
N ASP A 27 -14.91 -3.15 0.44
CA ASP A 27 -14.40 -4.13 -0.53
C ASP A 27 -12.87 -4.23 -0.55
N TYR A 28 -12.19 -3.35 0.19
CA TYR A 28 -10.73 -3.19 0.08
C TYR A 28 -10.06 -3.23 1.43
N ILE A 29 -8.83 -3.71 1.42
CA ILE A 29 -7.92 -3.64 2.57
C ILE A 29 -6.66 -2.93 2.12
N ILE A 30 -6.33 -1.83 2.79
CA ILE A 30 -5.16 -1.03 2.46
C ILE A 30 -4.06 -1.36 3.47
N ILE A 31 -2.92 -1.82 2.95
CA ILE A 31 -1.77 -2.25 3.74
C ILE A 31 -0.58 -1.34 3.40
N ASN A 32 0.16 -0.94 4.42
CA ASN A 32 1.38 -0.17 4.23
C ASN A 32 2.61 -1.00 4.62
N THR A 33 3.76 -0.63 4.04
CA THR A 33 5.05 -1.24 4.35
C THR A 33 6.01 -0.25 5.01
N LEU A 34 5.48 0.84 5.56
CA LEU A 34 6.30 1.85 6.22
C LEU A 34 6.96 1.28 7.48
N PRO A 35 8.15 1.77 7.84
CA PRO A 35 8.76 1.42 9.13
C PRO A 35 7.83 1.83 10.28
N VAL A 36 7.91 1.11 11.40
CA VAL A 36 7.10 1.40 12.58
C VAL A 36 7.24 2.86 13.02
N THR A 37 8.43 3.43 12.86
CA THR A 37 8.71 4.82 13.23
C THR A 37 8.02 5.84 12.33
N LYS A 38 7.43 5.41 11.20
CA LYS A 38 6.78 6.31 10.24
C LYS A 38 5.29 5.99 10.07
N GLN A 39 4.66 5.47 11.13
CA GLN A 39 3.24 5.09 11.09
C GLN A 39 2.29 6.21 11.58
N GLN A 40 2.81 7.40 11.88
CA GLN A 40 1.99 8.49 12.43
C GLN A 40 0.99 9.04 11.40
N CYS A 41 1.36 9.00 10.13
CA CYS A 41 0.50 9.50 9.07
C CYS A 41 0.40 8.46 7.96
N LEU A 42 -0.79 8.00 7.69
CA LEU A 42 -1.07 6.97 6.70
C LEU A 42 -2.21 7.43 5.79
N ILE A 43 -2.31 6.83 4.62
CA ILE A 43 -3.50 7.03 3.78
C ILE A 43 -4.72 6.59 4.60
N LYS A 44 -5.81 7.36 4.50
CA LYS A 44 -7.03 7.05 5.24
C LYS A 44 -7.44 5.59 5.01
N ASN A 45 -7.99 4.96 6.04
CA ASN A 45 -8.46 3.57 6.05
C ASN A 45 -7.34 2.53 5.95
N THR A 46 -6.07 2.93 6.04
CA THR A 46 -4.98 1.94 6.14
C THR A 46 -5.15 1.11 7.40
N ILE A 47 -5.09 -0.20 7.26
CA ILE A 47 -5.14 -1.11 8.40
C ILE A 47 -3.87 -0.94 9.22
N SER A 48 -4.01 -0.93 10.55
CA SER A 48 -2.84 -0.78 11.42
C SER A 48 -1.96 -2.03 11.35
N TYR A 49 -0.66 -1.85 11.50
CA TYR A 49 0.26 -2.98 11.44
C TYR A 49 0.03 -3.97 12.58
N GLN A 50 -0.51 -3.50 13.71
CA GLN A 50 -0.82 -4.39 14.86
C GLN A 50 -1.99 -5.34 14.55
N THR A 51 -2.94 -4.92 13.73
CA THR A 51 -4.12 -5.73 13.42
C THR A 51 -4.02 -6.44 12.07
N GLU A 52 -3.02 -6.11 11.26
CA GLU A 52 -2.86 -6.67 9.91
C GLU A 52 -2.81 -8.20 9.93
N GLU A 53 -1.96 -8.76 10.78
CA GLU A 53 -1.79 -10.21 10.87
C GLU A 53 -3.08 -10.90 11.28
N ASN A 54 -3.79 -10.37 12.25
CA ASN A 54 -5.05 -10.94 12.72
C ASN A 54 -6.11 -10.93 11.61
N ARG A 55 -6.19 -9.84 10.85
CA ARG A 55 -7.14 -9.71 9.75
C ARG A 55 -6.84 -10.72 8.64
N ILE A 56 -5.57 -10.85 8.28
CA ILE A 56 -5.16 -11.82 7.27
C ILE A 56 -5.46 -13.24 7.73
N ASN A 57 -5.16 -13.55 8.99
CA ASN A 57 -5.44 -14.88 9.54
C ASN A 57 -6.93 -15.19 9.57
N GLU A 58 -7.80 -14.21 9.81
CA GLU A 58 -9.25 -14.41 9.72
C GLU A 58 -9.67 -14.87 8.33
N TYR A 59 -9.15 -14.20 7.28
CA TYR A 59 -9.48 -14.60 5.91
C TYR A 59 -8.94 -15.99 5.58
N LEU A 60 -7.74 -16.31 6.04
CA LEU A 60 -7.15 -17.64 5.85
C LEU A 60 -7.99 -18.71 6.53
N ASN A 61 -8.41 -18.47 7.77
CA ASN A 61 -9.21 -19.42 8.54
C ASN A 61 -10.59 -19.67 7.92
N ASN A 62 -11.12 -18.67 7.23
CA ASN A 62 -12.41 -18.76 6.56
C ASN A 62 -12.29 -19.17 5.10
N TYR A 63 -11.08 -19.50 4.64
CA TYR A 63 -10.81 -19.82 3.23
C TYR A 63 -11.30 -18.75 2.28
N ASP A 64 -11.22 -17.49 2.70
CA ASP A 64 -11.70 -16.34 1.94
C ASP A 64 -10.52 -15.65 1.26
N PHE A 65 -10.25 -16.02 0.02
CA PHE A 65 -9.09 -15.55 -0.73
C PHE A 65 -9.41 -14.48 -1.78
N ASP A 66 -10.68 -14.21 -2.04
CA ASP A 66 -11.05 -13.35 -3.16
C ASP A 66 -12.20 -12.37 -2.87
N SER A 67 -12.75 -12.32 -1.65
CA SER A 67 -13.80 -11.37 -1.33
C SER A 67 -13.28 -9.94 -1.15
N LYS A 68 -12.00 -9.80 -0.78
CA LYS A 68 -11.37 -8.50 -0.57
C LYS A 68 -10.24 -8.28 -1.57
N THR A 69 -10.07 -7.02 -1.95
CA THR A 69 -8.96 -6.58 -2.79
C THR A 69 -7.95 -5.86 -1.90
N PHE A 70 -6.69 -6.24 -2.02
CA PHE A 70 -5.60 -5.65 -1.23
C PHE A 70 -4.90 -4.57 -2.04
N ILE A 71 -4.70 -3.42 -1.41
CA ILE A 71 -3.89 -2.33 -1.96
C ILE A 71 -2.68 -2.17 -1.04
N ILE A 72 -1.49 -2.25 -1.61
CA ILE A 72 -0.24 -2.17 -0.85
C ILE A 72 0.52 -0.92 -1.28
N TYR A 73 0.99 -0.13 -0.33
CA TYR A 73 1.83 1.02 -0.63
C TYR A 73 2.97 1.14 0.37
N GLY A 74 4.01 1.86 -0.02
CA GLY A 74 5.18 2.08 0.82
C GLY A 74 5.50 3.57 0.95
N GLU A 75 6.77 3.89 1.13
CA GLU A 75 7.19 5.27 1.32
C GLU A 75 7.17 6.07 0.03
N ASN A 76 7.68 5.48 -1.05
CA ASN A 76 7.87 6.16 -2.33
C ASN A 76 8.03 5.12 -3.45
N ALA A 77 8.28 5.61 -4.67
CA ALA A 77 8.35 4.75 -5.85
C ALA A 77 9.52 3.75 -5.84
N ASN A 78 10.50 3.94 -4.97
CA ASN A 78 11.66 3.04 -4.86
C ASN A 78 11.56 2.05 -3.70
N ASP A 79 10.44 2.00 -3.00
CA ASP A 79 10.25 1.08 -1.88
C ASP A 79 9.92 -0.31 -2.40
N GLU A 80 10.88 -1.23 -2.29
CA GLU A 80 10.73 -2.60 -2.75
C GLU A 80 9.98 -3.51 -1.77
N LYS A 81 9.72 -3.04 -0.56
CA LYS A 81 9.01 -3.83 0.45
C LYS A 81 7.58 -4.14 0.02
N ILE A 82 7.00 -3.29 -0.84
CA ILE A 82 5.66 -3.53 -1.36
C ILE A 82 5.61 -4.81 -2.20
N GLU A 83 6.67 -5.08 -2.95
CA GLU A 83 6.74 -6.29 -3.77
C GLU A 83 6.89 -7.53 -2.91
N THR A 84 7.64 -7.44 -1.81
CA THR A 84 7.77 -8.52 -0.85
C THR A 84 6.40 -8.85 -0.23
N LYS A 85 5.66 -7.84 0.19
CA LYS A 85 4.32 -8.02 0.76
C LYS A 85 3.36 -8.62 -0.28
N TYR A 86 3.41 -8.14 -1.51
CA TYR A 86 2.61 -8.67 -2.61
C TYR A 86 2.83 -10.17 -2.77
N SER A 87 4.11 -10.58 -2.82
CA SER A 87 4.48 -11.98 -3.00
C SER A 87 4.04 -12.83 -1.82
N GLN A 88 4.14 -12.31 -0.60
CA GLN A 88 3.67 -13.00 0.60
C GLN A 88 2.17 -13.26 0.54
N LEU A 89 1.37 -12.25 0.22
CA LEU A 89 -0.07 -12.40 0.13
C LEU A 89 -0.47 -13.33 -0.98
N LYS A 90 0.19 -13.25 -2.12
CA LYS A 90 -0.08 -14.15 -3.24
C LYS A 90 0.27 -15.59 -2.88
N GLY A 91 1.38 -15.80 -2.19
CA GLY A 91 1.79 -17.12 -1.72
C GLY A 91 0.82 -17.72 -0.72
N LEU A 92 0.10 -16.90 0.04
CA LEU A 92 -0.93 -17.36 0.95
C LEU A 92 -2.24 -17.74 0.26
N GLY A 93 -2.40 -17.36 -1.02
CA GLY A 93 -3.57 -17.73 -1.82
C GLY A 93 -4.47 -16.57 -2.24
N PHE A 94 -4.20 -15.36 -1.76
CA PHE A 94 -5.02 -14.20 -2.14
C PHE A 94 -4.85 -13.87 -3.62
N THR A 95 -5.96 -13.53 -4.29
CA THR A 95 -5.99 -13.40 -5.74
C THR A 95 -6.05 -11.96 -6.25
N LYS A 96 -6.55 -11.04 -5.43
CA LYS A 96 -6.77 -9.65 -5.84
C LYS A 96 -5.83 -8.73 -5.07
N ILE A 97 -4.66 -8.49 -5.61
CA ILE A 97 -3.61 -7.72 -4.96
C ILE A 97 -3.07 -6.67 -5.94
N TYR A 98 -2.96 -5.42 -5.48
CA TYR A 98 -2.47 -4.31 -6.30
C TYR A 98 -1.44 -3.50 -5.53
N LEU A 99 -0.51 -2.90 -6.26
CA LEU A 99 0.52 -2.02 -5.70
C LEU A 99 0.24 -0.57 -6.09
N TYR A 100 0.21 0.30 -5.09
CA TYR A 100 0.26 1.74 -5.31
C TYR A 100 1.70 2.20 -5.12
N ARG A 101 2.45 2.28 -6.22
CA ARG A 101 3.89 2.56 -6.18
C ARG A 101 4.23 3.98 -5.80
N GLY A 102 3.33 4.93 -6.03
CA GLY A 102 3.58 6.31 -5.64
C GLY A 102 3.84 6.46 -4.14
N GLY A 103 3.13 5.68 -3.34
CA GLY A 103 3.34 5.62 -1.91
C GLY A 103 2.96 6.88 -1.16
N MET A 104 3.42 6.95 0.09
CA MET A 104 3.11 8.10 0.96
C MET A 104 3.64 9.41 0.39
N PHE A 105 4.82 9.37 -0.22
CA PHE A 105 5.44 10.58 -0.77
C PHE A 105 4.55 11.24 -1.84
N GLU A 106 4.12 10.46 -2.82
CA GLU A 106 3.23 10.98 -3.86
C GLU A 106 1.90 11.45 -3.28
N TRP A 107 1.32 10.65 -2.39
CA TRP A 107 0.02 10.97 -1.79
C TRP A 107 0.07 12.30 -1.05
N LEU A 108 1.13 12.54 -0.27
CA LEU A 108 1.27 13.78 0.49
C LEU A 108 1.59 14.98 -0.40
N LEU A 109 2.33 14.79 -1.49
CA LEU A 109 2.54 15.87 -2.47
C LEU A 109 1.22 16.28 -3.11
N LEU A 110 0.41 15.30 -3.48
CA LEU A 110 -0.91 15.57 -4.06
C LEU A 110 -1.84 16.22 -3.04
N GLN A 111 -1.78 15.80 -1.78
CA GLN A 111 -2.53 16.44 -0.71
C GLN A 111 -2.14 17.90 -0.54
N ASP A 112 -0.85 18.20 -0.62
CA ASP A 112 -0.36 19.58 -0.49
C ASP A 112 -0.88 20.48 -1.61
N ILE A 113 -1.01 19.93 -2.82
CA ILE A 113 -1.47 20.70 -3.99
C ILE A 113 -3.00 20.77 -4.06
N TYR A 114 -3.68 19.66 -3.84
CA TYR A 114 -5.12 19.54 -4.11
C TYR A 114 -5.99 19.45 -2.85
N GLY A 115 -5.39 19.29 -1.68
CA GLY A 115 -6.12 19.30 -0.41
C GLY A 115 -6.38 17.93 0.19
N ALA A 116 -6.65 17.95 1.49
CA ALA A 116 -6.89 16.73 2.27
C ALA A 116 -8.24 16.07 1.97
N ASP A 117 -9.19 16.81 1.38
CA ASP A 117 -10.47 16.20 1.00
C ASP A 117 -10.29 15.21 -0.15
N GLU A 118 -9.40 15.54 -1.10
CA GLU A 118 -9.12 14.68 -2.24
C GLU A 118 -8.10 13.59 -1.92
N PHE A 119 -7.18 13.87 -0.97
CA PHE A 119 -6.10 12.95 -0.59
C PHE A 119 -6.05 12.79 0.93
N PRO A 120 -7.07 12.15 1.53
CA PRO A 120 -7.18 12.10 2.99
C PRO A 120 -6.14 11.17 3.63
N THR A 121 -5.71 11.58 4.82
CA THR A 121 -4.76 10.82 5.65
C THR A 121 -5.29 10.72 7.07
N THR A 122 -4.66 9.85 7.85
CA THR A 122 -5.06 9.62 9.25
C THR A 122 -4.68 10.80 10.16
N SER A 123 -3.69 11.58 9.76
CA SER A 123 -3.26 12.78 10.50
C SER A 123 -2.62 13.77 9.53
N LYS A 124 -2.35 14.97 10.03
CA LYS A 124 -1.65 16.00 9.25
C LYS A 124 -0.15 15.86 9.48
N LEU A 125 0.62 15.85 8.40
CA LEU A 125 2.07 15.79 8.46
C LEU A 125 2.66 16.91 7.61
N LEU A 126 3.57 17.69 8.19
CA LEU A 126 4.18 18.83 7.48
C LEU A 126 5.45 18.43 6.74
N ASP A 127 6.21 17.48 7.26
CA ASP A 127 7.46 17.07 6.64
C ASP A 127 7.25 15.94 5.65
N ILE A 128 6.82 16.29 4.45
CA ILE A 128 6.59 15.34 3.36
C ILE A 128 7.90 14.66 2.95
N LEU A 129 9.02 15.38 3.07
CA LEU A 129 10.31 14.88 2.61
C LEU A 129 10.83 13.69 3.42
N GLN A 130 10.24 13.39 4.58
CA GLN A 130 10.66 12.20 5.32
C GLN A 130 10.39 10.89 4.56
N TYR A 131 9.51 10.94 3.55
CA TYR A 131 9.17 9.77 2.73
C TYR A 131 9.88 9.78 1.37
N ARG A 132 10.78 10.73 1.12
CA ARG A 132 11.45 10.85 -0.16
C ARG A 132 12.38 9.66 -0.42
N SER A 133 12.63 9.39 -1.70
CA SER A 133 13.68 8.47 -2.09
C SER A 133 15.05 9.05 -1.72
N THR A 134 15.95 8.19 -1.25
CA THR A 134 17.31 8.61 -0.95
C THR A 134 18.15 8.68 -2.22
N ARG A 135 19.18 9.50 -2.18
CA ARG A 135 20.09 9.64 -3.32
C ARG A 135 20.84 8.33 -3.55
N THR A 136 20.90 7.90 -4.82
CA THR A 136 21.64 6.70 -5.22
C THR A 136 22.95 7.05 -5.94
N ILE A 137 23.03 8.24 -6.49
CA ILE A 137 24.25 8.71 -7.17
C ILE A 137 25.15 9.36 -6.15
N SER A 138 26.39 8.87 -6.08
CA SER A 138 27.39 9.38 -5.15
C SER A 138 28.25 10.48 -5.76
#